data_ea5d77199c9d62737a88c2da9596af5d
#
_entry.id   ea5d77199c9d62737a88c2da9596af5d
#
_cell.length_a   1.000
_cell.length_b   1.000
_cell.length_c   1.000
_cell.angle_alpha   90.00
_cell.angle_beta   90.00
_cell.angle_gamma   90.00
#
_symmetry.space_group_name_H-M   'P 1'
#
loop_
_entity.id
_entity.type
_entity.pdbx_description
1 polymer ?
#
loop_
_entity_poly.entity_id
_entity_poly.type
_entity_poly.pdbx_seq_one_letter_code
_entity_poly.pdbx_strand_id
1 'polypeptide(L)'
;ALAARLGKPCAVLTFEPHPADFFAKRSVIFRLTSHEAKAAFLQRLGLDGMIVLTFDAGLSGLTAQQFVDEVLIRRLGISGVVAGYDFHFGAMRQGTPDFLKSEGARQGFAVDIVERISQDEAGTLDAVSSTATRAALEAGDVEQAARLLGHPWFVEGEVIHGRKVGRTIGFPTANIALDPSCKLRHGIYAVTLTVDGVTHKGAANF
;
A
#
# COMPACT_ATOMS: atom_id res chain seq x y z
N ALA A 1 9.39 13.02 -9.80
CA ALA A 1 9.45 13.40 -11.22
C ALA A 1 8.39 14.42 -11.60
N LEU A 2 7.07 14.07 -11.72
CA LEU A 2 6.01 15.03 -12.14
C LEU A 2 5.88 16.22 -11.20
N ALA A 3 5.74 15.99 -9.91
CA ALA A 3 5.59 17.06 -8.91
C ALA A 3 6.76 18.07 -8.95
N ALA A 4 8.00 17.58 -9.08
CA ALA A 4 9.16 18.45 -9.22
C ALA A 4 9.11 19.31 -10.50
N ARG A 5 8.66 18.75 -11.64
CA ARG A 5 8.46 19.52 -12.88
C ARG A 5 7.41 20.63 -12.73
N LEU A 6 6.38 20.35 -11.95
CA LEU A 6 5.28 21.30 -11.70
C LEU A 6 5.56 22.25 -10.55
N GLY A 7 6.63 22.06 -9.76
CA GLY A 7 6.91 22.85 -8.55
C GLY A 7 5.80 22.70 -7.51
N LYS A 8 5.20 21.51 -7.37
CA LYS A 8 4.07 21.24 -6.49
C LYS A 8 4.39 20.13 -5.49
N PRO A 9 3.75 20.12 -4.31
CA PRO A 9 3.87 18.99 -3.39
C PRO A 9 3.32 17.70 -4.00
N CYS A 10 3.84 16.57 -3.54
CA CYS A 10 3.45 15.23 -3.98
C CYS A 10 2.78 14.47 -2.84
N ALA A 11 1.57 14.00 -3.04
CA ALA A 11 0.86 13.16 -2.08
C ALA A 11 0.35 11.88 -2.74
N VAL A 12 0.27 10.80 -1.96
CA VAL A 12 -0.40 9.57 -2.37
C VAL A 12 -1.87 9.65 -2.01
N LEU A 13 -2.74 9.38 -2.99
CA LEU A 13 -4.16 9.20 -2.77
C LEU A 13 -4.45 7.73 -2.49
N THR A 14 -5.11 7.44 -1.39
CA THR A 14 -5.50 6.09 -0.97
C THR A 14 -6.93 6.06 -0.45
N PHE A 15 -7.49 4.87 -0.31
CA PHE A 15 -8.89 4.65 0.06
C PHE A 15 -8.99 3.77 1.30
N GLU A 16 -9.92 4.13 2.19
CA GLU A 16 -10.21 3.36 3.39
C GLU A 16 -11.73 3.30 3.64
N PRO A 17 -12.33 2.09 3.83
CA PRO A 17 -11.70 0.78 3.67
C PRO A 17 -11.22 0.51 2.24
N HIS A 18 -10.41 -0.54 2.06
CA HIS A 18 -10.02 -0.97 0.72
C HIS A 18 -11.25 -1.27 -0.13
N PRO A 19 -11.32 -0.85 -1.40
CA PRO A 19 -12.51 -1.07 -2.24
C PRO A 19 -13.02 -2.52 -2.25
N ALA A 20 -12.13 -3.50 -2.29
CA ALA A 20 -12.53 -4.90 -2.24
C ALA A 20 -13.19 -5.29 -0.91
N ASP A 21 -12.71 -4.74 0.22
CA ASP A 21 -13.30 -4.97 1.55
C ASP A 21 -14.68 -4.32 1.64
N PHE A 22 -14.83 -3.12 1.09
CA PHE A 22 -16.12 -2.43 1.04
C PHE A 22 -17.17 -3.23 0.27
N PHE A 23 -16.86 -3.69 -0.94
CA PHE A 23 -17.78 -4.49 -1.73
C PHE A 23 -18.07 -5.87 -1.14
N ALA A 24 -17.07 -6.50 -0.52
CA ALA A 24 -17.23 -7.78 0.17
C ALA A 24 -17.94 -7.66 1.53
N LYS A 25 -18.13 -6.44 2.06
CA LYS A 25 -18.67 -6.14 3.41
C LYS A 25 -17.91 -6.88 4.54
N ARG A 26 -16.66 -7.19 4.31
CA ARG A 26 -15.73 -7.83 5.27
C ARG A 26 -14.30 -7.62 4.82
N SER A 27 -13.34 -7.76 5.71
CA SER A 27 -11.93 -7.76 5.34
C SER A 27 -11.59 -9.01 4.51
N VAL A 28 -11.21 -8.82 3.25
CA VAL A 28 -10.80 -9.88 2.32
C VAL A 28 -9.37 -9.68 1.83
N ILE A 29 -8.85 -8.46 1.93
CA ILE A 29 -7.51 -8.12 1.47
C ILE A 29 -6.53 -8.25 2.62
N PHE A 30 -5.52 -9.10 2.45
CA PHE A 30 -4.34 -9.10 3.31
C PHE A 30 -3.62 -7.75 3.15
N ARG A 31 -3.65 -6.94 4.19
CA ARG A 31 -2.97 -5.63 4.21
C ARG A 31 -1.47 -5.83 4.37
N LEU A 32 -0.71 -5.46 3.35
CA LEU A 32 0.75 -5.57 3.36
C LEU A 32 1.40 -4.58 4.34
N THR A 33 0.75 -3.46 4.58
CA THR A 33 1.26 -2.38 5.43
C THR A 33 0.10 -1.77 6.18
N SER A 34 0.26 -1.51 7.49
CA SER A 34 -0.71 -0.74 8.26
C SER A 34 -0.83 0.68 7.71
N HIS A 35 -1.84 1.41 8.16
CA HIS A 35 -2.06 2.78 7.70
C HIS A 35 -0.93 3.71 8.15
N GLU A 36 -0.53 3.58 9.40
CA GLU A 36 0.54 4.36 10.04
C GLU A 36 1.89 4.04 9.40
N ALA A 37 2.20 2.75 9.24
CA ALA A 37 3.43 2.29 8.59
C ALA A 37 3.53 2.77 7.14
N LYS A 38 2.41 2.77 6.41
CA LYS A 38 2.35 3.31 5.05
C LYS A 38 2.68 4.80 5.03
N ALA A 39 2.08 5.60 5.91
CA ALA A 39 2.34 7.04 5.99
C ALA A 39 3.82 7.32 6.30
N ALA A 40 4.39 6.65 7.30
CA ALA A 40 5.79 6.78 7.67
C ALA A 40 6.73 6.37 6.54
N PHE A 41 6.41 5.29 5.81
CA PHE A 41 7.22 4.83 4.69
C PHE A 41 7.17 5.82 3.51
N LEU A 42 6.00 6.34 3.18
CA LEU A 42 5.84 7.35 2.13
C LEU A 42 6.63 8.63 2.44
N GLN A 43 6.64 9.06 3.70
CA GLN A 43 7.44 10.19 4.16
C GLN A 43 8.94 9.96 3.94
N ARG A 44 9.44 8.74 4.26
CA ARG A 44 10.86 8.37 4.00
C ARG A 44 11.20 8.36 2.51
N LEU A 45 10.24 8.11 1.65
CA LEU A 45 10.39 8.22 0.19
C LEU A 45 10.32 9.66 -0.33
N GLY A 46 10.20 10.66 0.56
CA GLY A 46 10.18 12.06 0.20
C GLY A 46 8.84 12.55 -0.36
N LEU A 47 7.74 11.88 -0.02
CA LEU A 47 6.41 12.39 -0.33
C LEU A 47 5.94 13.36 0.77
N ASP A 48 5.22 14.39 0.36
CA ASP A 48 4.76 15.46 1.25
C ASP A 48 3.50 15.08 2.03
N GLY A 49 2.76 14.04 1.59
CA GLY A 49 1.57 13.62 2.31
C GLY A 49 0.89 12.36 1.78
N MET A 50 -0.09 11.92 2.56
CA MET A 50 -1.00 10.84 2.20
C MET A 50 -2.44 11.34 2.39
N ILE A 51 -3.21 11.32 1.32
CA ILE A 51 -4.63 11.67 1.31
C ILE A 51 -5.44 10.39 1.40
N VAL A 52 -6.25 10.27 2.44
CA VAL A 52 -7.11 9.11 2.65
C VAL A 52 -8.55 9.52 2.38
N LEU A 53 -9.15 8.93 1.35
CA LEU A 53 -10.57 9.10 1.08
C LEU A 53 -11.36 7.94 1.68
N THR A 54 -12.45 8.26 2.36
CA THR A 54 -13.41 7.25 2.79
C THR A 54 -14.04 6.62 1.55
N PHE A 55 -13.86 5.31 1.42
CA PHE A 55 -14.49 4.55 0.33
C PHE A 55 -15.86 4.06 0.78
N ASP A 56 -16.87 4.79 0.39
CA ASP A 56 -18.28 4.58 0.75
C ASP A 56 -19.17 4.45 -0.49
N ALA A 57 -20.48 4.36 -0.27
CA ALA A 57 -21.45 4.27 -1.35
C ALA A 57 -21.45 5.52 -2.25
N GLY A 58 -21.19 6.70 -1.68
CA GLY A 58 -21.10 7.94 -2.43
C GLY A 58 -19.92 7.92 -3.40
N LEU A 59 -18.71 7.64 -2.88
CA LEU A 59 -17.50 7.58 -3.70
C LEU A 59 -17.54 6.44 -4.74
N SER A 60 -18.01 5.27 -4.34
CA SER A 60 -18.09 4.09 -5.24
C SER A 60 -19.13 4.25 -6.36
N GLY A 61 -20.12 5.10 -6.17
CA GLY A 61 -21.16 5.41 -7.15
C GLY A 61 -20.77 6.47 -8.19
N LEU A 62 -19.67 7.21 -7.97
CA LEU A 62 -19.24 8.24 -8.91
C LEU A 62 -18.85 7.62 -10.26
N THR A 63 -19.33 8.21 -11.36
CA THR A 63 -18.78 7.89 -12.68
C THR A 63 -17.32 8.30 -12.78
N ALA A 64 -16.60 7.83 -13.81
CA ALA A 64 -15.23 8.26 -14.05
C ALA A 64 -15.12 9.78 -14.19
N GLN A 65 -16.07 10.40 -14.90
CA GLN A 65 -16.11 11.86 -15.06
C GLN A 65 -16.34 12.57 -13.73
N GLN A 66 -17.32 12.13 -12.94
CA GLN A 66 -17.59 12.72 -11.63
C GLN A 66 -16.40 12.58 -10.68
N PHE A 67 -15.70 11.45 -10.70
CA PHE A 67 -14.48 11.29 -9.90
C PHE A 67 -13.41 12.31 -10.26
N VAL A 68 -13.17 12.54 -11.55
CA VAL A 68 -12.22 13.58 -12.00
C VAL A 68 -12.70 14.96 -11.55
N ASP A 69 -13.95 15.33 -11.87
CA ASP A 69 -14.45 16.70 -11.65
C ASP A 69 -14.60 17.02 -10.16
N GLU A 70 -15.19 16.10 -9.38
CA GLU A 70 -15.53 16.38 -7.98
C GLU A 70 -14.40 16.06 -7.02
N VAL A 71 -13.68 14.96 -7.26
CA VAL A 71 -12.62 14.53 -6.34
C VAL A 71 -11.29 15.16 -6.74
N LEU A 72 -10.81 14.90 -7.96
CA LEU A 72 -9.48 15.33 -8.34
C LEU A 72 -9.39 16.85 -8.51
N ILE A 73 -10.35 17.47 -9.20
CA ILE A 73 -10.30 18.90 -9.48
C ILE A 73 -10.89 19.72 -8.35
N ARG A 74 -12.18 19.54 -8.04
CA ARG A 74 -12.89 20.42 -7.10
C ARG A 74 -12.40 20.25 -5.67
N ARG A 75 -12.26 19.01 -5.19
CA ARG A 75 -11.90 18.72 -3.79
C ARG A 75 -10.40 18.79 -3.54
N LEU A 76 -9.59 18.23 -4.44
CA LEU A 76 -8.14 18.13 -4.25
C LEU A 76 -7.35 19.22 -4.99
N GLY A 77 -7.91 19.86 -6.02
CA GLY A 77 -7.26 20.95 -6.76
C GLY A 77 -5.95 20.51 -7.39
N ILE A 78 -5.88 19.28 -7.94
CA ILE A 78 -4.64 18.74 -8.46
C ILE A 78 -4.11 19.54 -9.65
N SER A 79 -2.79 19.64 -9.75
CA SER A 79 -2.10 20.15 -10.93
C SER A 79 -1.56 19.03 -11.81
N GLY A 80 -1.55 17.81 -11.28
CA GLY A 80 -1.15 16.61 -12.02
C GLY A 80 -1.46 15.34 -11.24
N VAL A 81 -1.49 14.23 -11.96
CA VAL A 81 -1.72 12.89 -11.40
C VAL A 81 -0.74 11.89 -12.02
N VAL A 82 -0.28 10.96 -11.19
CA VAL A 82 0.50 9.80 -11.61
C VAL A 82 -0.31 8.56 -11.29
N ALA A 83 -0.51 7.70 -12.27
CA ALA A 83 -1.25 6.45 -12.11
C ALA A 83 -0.54 5.28 -12.79
N GLY A 84 -0.80 4.06 -12.34
CA GLY A 84 -0.29 2.87 -13.01
C GLY A 84 -1.02 2.57 -14.32
N TYR A 85 -0.39 1.83 -15.20
CA TYR A 85 -0.94 1.40 -16.50
C TYR A 85 -2.26 0.64 -16.38
N ASP A 86 -2.50 -0.01 -15.25
CA ASP A 86 -3.68 -0.83 -14.96
C ASP A 86 -4.68 -0.13 -14.01
N PHE A 87 -4.48 1.16 -13.76
CA PHE A 87 -5.35 1.94 -12.89
C PHE A 87 -6.73 2.11 -13.50
N HIS A 88 -7.74 1.67 -12.74
CA HIS A 88 -9.14 1.84 -13.11
C HIS A 88 -9.92 2.48 -11.95
N PHE A 89 -10.82 3.39 -12.28
CA PHE A 89 -11.59 4.15 -11.30
C PHE A 89 -13.03 4.44 -11.78
N GLY A 90 -13.82 5.02 -10.89
CA GLY A 90 -15.23 5.29 -11.14
C GLY A 90 -16.10 4.02 -11.15
N ALA A 91 -17.41 4.23 -11.14
CA ALA A 91 -18.38 3.15 -11.14
C ALA A 91 -18.13 2.19 -12.30
N MET A 92 -18.24 0.88 -12.04
CA MET A 92 -17.97 -0.21 -13.00
C MET A 92 -16.57 -0.13 -13.66
N ARG A 93 -15.60 0.55 -13.03
CA ARG A 93 -14.21 0.69 -13.52
C ARG A 93 -14.11 1.34 -14.91
N GLN A 94 -15.00 2.26 -15.24
CA GLN A 94 -15.05 2.91 -16.55
C GLN A 94 -13.91 3.90 -16.78
N GLY A 95 -13.32 4.47 -15.72
CA GLY A 95 -12.14 5.31 -15.82
C GLY A 95 -10.90 4.46 -16.11
N THR A 96 -10.16 4.82 -17.15
CA THR A 96 -8.94 4.17 -17.61
C THR A 96 -7.79 5.18 -17.62
N PRO A 97 -6.52 4.73 -17.75
CA PRO A 97 -5.40 5.65 -17.98
C PRO A 97 -5.60 6.59 -19.17
N ASP A 98 -6.16 6.11 -20.28
CA ASP A 98 -6.41 6.92 -21.47
C ASP A 98 -7.54 7.94 -21.23
N PHE A 99 -8.59 7.55 -20.52
CA PHE A 99 -9.61 8.49 -20.06
C PHE A 99 -8.98 9.59 -19.20
N LEU A 100 -8.09 9.24 -18.29
CA LEU A 100 -7.42 10.19 -17.41
C LEU A 100 -6.52 11.16 -18.20
N LYS A 101 -5.79 10.67 -19.21
CA LYS A 101 -5.00 11.51 -20.14
C LYS A 101 -5.88 12.49 -20.91
N SER A 102 -7.02 12.02 -21.45
CA SER A 102 -7.97 12.86 -22.16
C SER A 102 -8.54 13.97 -21.27
N GLU A 103 -8.90 13.62 -20.04
CA GLU A 103 -9.39 14.59 -19.07
C GLU A 103 -8.31 15.59 -18.63
N GLY A 104 -7.06 15.12 -18.45
CA GLY A 104 -5.93 16.00 -18.18
C GLY A 104 -5.72 17.04 -19.26
N ALA A 105 -5.75 16.62 -20.54
CA ALA A 105 -5.66 17.52 -21.68
C ALA A 105 -6.83 18.51 -21.74
N ARG A 106 -8.05 18.06 -21.43
CA ARG A 106 -9.27 18.87 -21.46
C ARG A 106 -9.33 19.89 -20.32
N GLN A 107 -8.89 19.50 -19.10
CA GLN A 107 -9.05 20.28 -17.89
C GLN A 107 -7.77 20.97 -17.42
N GLY A 108 -6.64 20.75 -18.10
CA GLY A 108 -5.39 21.46 -17.85
C GLY A 108 -4.56 20.92 -16.70
N PHE A 109 -4.68 19.64 -16.36
CA PHE A 109 -3.78 18.98 -15.41
C PHE A 109 -2.87 17.94 -16.09
N ALA A 110 -1.66 17.81 -15.61
CA ALA A 110 -0.68 16.87 -16.17
C ALA A 110 -0.98 15.42 -15.78
N VAL A 111 -0.74 14.48 -16.69
CA VAL A 111 -0.94 13.04 -16.42
C VAL A 111 0.31 12.26 -16.83
N ASP A 112 0.89 11.55 -15.87
CA ASP A 112 1.96 10.57 -16.11
C ASP A 112 1.41 9.17 -15.81
N ILE A 113 1.54 8.25 -16.78
CA ILE A 113 1.19 6.84 -16.56
C ILE A 113 2.47 6.03 -16.42
N VAL A 114 2.56 5.32 -15.29
CA VAL A 114 3.68 4.43 -15.01
C VAL A 114 3.42 3.09 -15.69
N GLU A 115 4.35 2.71 -16.54
CA GLU A 115 4.32 1.41 -17.24
C GLU A 115 4.53 0.24 -16.27
N ARG A 116 4.24 -0.96 -16.74
CA ARG A 116 4.46 -2.17 -15.95
C ARG A 116 5.93 -2.32 -15.57
N ILE A 117 6.17 -2.48 -14.27
CA ILE A 117 7.50 -2.75 -13.74
C ILE A 117 7.62 -4.26 -13.52
N SER A 118 8.62 -4.90 -14.15
CA SER A 118 9.00 -6.29 -13.90
C SER A 118 10.18 -6.34 -12.94
N GLN A 119 10.48 -7.55 -12.41
CA GLN A 119 11.61 -7.77 -11.52
C GLN A 119 12.96 -7.73 -12.25
N ASP A 120 12.94 -7.80 -13.58
CA ASP A 120 14.11 -7.75 -14.45
C ASP A 120 13.89 -6.79 -15.63
N GLU A 121 14.97 -6.29 -16.19
CA GLU A 121 14.93 -5.37 -17.34
C GLU A 121 14.34 -6.04 -18.60
N ALA A 122 14.47 -7.35 -18.72
CA ALA A 122 13.95 -8.11 -19.85
C ALA A 122 12.42 -8.35 -19.80
N GLY A 123 11.79 -8.07 -18.65
CA GLY A 123 10.35 -8.28 -18.44
C GLY A 123 9.92 -9.76 -18.46
N THR A 124 10.87 -10.67 -18.23
CA THR A 124 10.64 -12.11 -18.26
C THR A 124 10.14 -12.65 -16.91
N LEU A 125 10.39 -11.91 -15.83
CA LEU A 125 9.92 -12.25 -14.49
C LEU A 125 8.56 -11.60 -14.19
N ASP A 126 7.90 -12.13 -13.17
CA ASP A 126 6.58 -11.63 -12.75
C ASP A 126 6.57 -10.13 -12.46
N ALA A 127 5.46 -9.50 -12.80
CA ALA A 127 5.27 -8.09 -12.49
C ALA A 127 5.36 -7.83 -10.97
N VAL A 128 6.06 -6.77 -10.61
CA VAL A 128 6.02 -6.25 -9.23
C VAL A 128 4.58 -5.81 -8.91
N SER A 129 3.92 -6.53 -8.03
CA SER A 129 2.54 -6.25 -7.67
C SER A 129 2.22 -6.63 -6.22
N SER A 130 1.25 -5.97 -5.62
CA SER A 130 0.75 -6.35 -4.30
C SER A 130 0.17 -7.76 -4.27
N THR A 131 -0.36 -8.26 -5.38
CA THR A 131 -0.87 -9.63 -5.50
C THR A 131 0.25 -10.66 -5.40
N ALA A 132 1.33 -10.47 -6.15
CA ALA A 132 2.51 -11.34 -6.09
C ALA A 132 3.16 -11.31 -4.70
N THR A 133 3.27 -10.11 -4.09
CA THR A 133 3.80 -9.96 -2.73
C THR A 133 2.95 -10.72 -1.70
N ARG A 134 1.62 -10.64 -1.77
CA ARG A 134 0.72 -11.40 -0.89
C ARG A 134 0.91 -12.90 -1.07
N ALA A 135 0.95 -13.37 -2.30
CA ALA A 135 1.16 -14.79 -2.60
C ALA A 135 2.49 -15.32 -2.03
N ALA A 136 3.57 -14.53 -2.13
CA ALA A 136 4.85 -14.89 -1.54
C ALA A 136 4.77 -15.00 0.00
N LEU A 137 4.12 -14.04 0.67
CA LEU A 137 3.94 -14.07 2.13
C LEU A 137 3.02 -15.22 2.58
N GLU A 138 1.94 -15.49 1.85
CA GLU A 138 1.05 -16.63 2.10
C GLU A 138 1.77 -18.00 1.90
N ALA A 139 2.76 -18.05 1.02
CA ALA A 139 3.64 -19.20 0.86
C ALA A 139 4.77 -19.28 1.91
N GLY A 140 5.01 -18.19 2.65
CA GLY A 140 6.13 -18.08 3.60
C GLY A 140 7.45 -17.69 2.95
N ASP A 141 7.46 -17.35 1.67
CA ASP A 141 8.64 -16.88 0.94
C ASP A 141 8.85 -15.37 1.18
N VAL A 142 9.39 -15.07 2.37
CA VAL A 142 9.67 -13.68 2.78
C VAL A 142 10.79 -13.04 1.97
N GLU A 143 11.68 -13.85 1.39
CA GLU A 143 12.76 -13.36 0.52
C GLU A 143 12.20 -12.87 -0.82
N GLN A 144 11.29 -13.64 -1.42
CA GLN A 144 10.59 -13.21 -2.64
C GLN A 144 9.73 -11.98 -2.38
N ALA A 145 9.02 -11.94 -1.25
CA ALA A 145 8.27 -10.76 -0.86
C ALA A 145 9.18 -9.52 -0.72
N ALA A 146 10.38 -9.68 -0.14
CA ALA A 146 11.34 -8.58 -0.01
C ALA A 146 11.88 -8.11 -1.37
N ARG A 147 12.14 -9.04 -2.31
CA ARG A 147 12.54 -8.68 -3.69
C ARG A 147 11.45 -7.85 -4.38
N LEU A 148 10.19 -8.27 -4.27
CA LEU A 148 9.05 -7.56 -4.86
C LEU A 148 8.83 -6.18 -4.25
N LEU A 149 9.04 -6.03 -2.94
CA LEU A 149 8.87 -4.77 -2.23
C LEU A 149 10.06 -3.82 -2.35
N GLY A 150 11.25 -4.35 -2.68
CA GLY A 150 12.51 -3.61 -2.61
C GLY A 150 13.04 -3.41 -1.18
N HIS A 151 12.40 -4.01 -0.18
CA HIS A 151 12.80 -4.00 1.23
C HIS A 151 12.19 -5.20 1.97
N PRO A 152 12.74 -5.63 3.11
CA PRO A 152 12.10 -6.65 3.94
C PRO A 152 10.67 -6.25 4.30
N TRP A 153 9.73 -7.21 4.20
CA TRP A 153 8.38 -6.97 4.71
C TRP A 153 8.43 -6.78 6.22
N PHE A 154 7.69 -5.83 6.72
CA PHE A 154 7.68 -5.48 8.13
C PHE A 154 6.27 -5.25 8.66
N VAL A 155 6.14 -5.36 9.97
CA VAL A 155 4.93 -5.02 10.72
C VAL A 155 5.32 -4.06 11.84
N GLU A 156 4.41 -3.19 12.18
CA GLU A 156 4.51 -2.30 13.33
C GLU A 156 3.32 -2.53 14.24
N GLY A 157 3.53 -2.44 15.53
CA GLY A 157 2.46 -2.60 16.51
C GLY A 157 2.95 -2.42 17.93
N GLU A 158 2.00 -2.20 18.82
CA GLU A 158 2.26 -2.12 20.25
C GLU A 158 2.55 -3.51 20.81
N VAL A 159 3.52 -3.58 21.72
CA VAL A 159 3.82 -4.82 22.45
C VAL A 159 2.71 -5.08 23.47
N ILE A 160 1.99 -6.16 23.25
CA ILE A 160 0.91 -6.61 24.13
C ILE A 160 1.39 -7.65 25.13
N HIS A 161 0.74 -7.70 26.28
CA HIS A 161 1.05 -8.70 27.29
C HIS A 161 0.56 -10.09 26.88
N GLY A 162 1.49 -11.05 26.79
CA GLY A 162 1.18 -12.48 26.68
C GLY A 162 1.19 -13.18 28.03
N ARG A 163 1.18 -14.50 28.01
CA ARG A 163 1.19 -15.37 29.20
C ARG A 163 2.49 -15.32 30.03
N LYS A 164 3.50 -14.56 29.61
CA LYS A 164 4.80 -14.36 30.27
C LYS A 164 5.62 -15.64 30.48
N VAL A 165 5.28 -16.73 29.80
CA VAL A 165 5.97 -18.03 29.94
C VAL A 165 7.45 -17.95 29.53
N GLY A 166 7.77 -17.16 28.51
CA GLY A 166 9.14 -16.97 28.06
C GLY A 166 10.09 -16.46 29.17
N ARG A 167 9.61 -15.64 30.09
CA ARG A 167 10.42 -15.17 31.23
C ARG A 167 10.84 -16.31 32.17
N THR A 168 9.97 -17.30 32.38
CA THR A 168 10.24 -18.40 33.31
C THR A 168 11.29 -19.37 32.81
N ILE A 169 11.51 -19.39 31.48
CA ILE A 169 12.49 -20.23 30.80
C ILE A 169 13.69 -19.46 30.25
N GLY A 170 13.85 -18.19 30.66
CA GLY A 170 15.01 -17.36 30.28
C GLY A 170 14.93 -16.71 28.89
N PHE A 171 13.80 -16.85 28.18
CA PHE A 171 13.58 -16.25 26.85
C PHE A 171 12.38 -15.32 26.86
N PRO A 172 12.54 -14.07 27.38
CA PRO A 172 11.45 -13.11 27.37
C PRO A 172 11.00 -12.82 25.92
N THR A 173 9.68 -12.85 25.69
CA THR A 173 9.08 -12.66 24.38
C THR A 173 8.27 -11.36 24.36
N ALA A 174 8.31 -10.65 23.24
CA ALA A 174 7.39 -9.57 22.90
C ALA A 174 6.30 -10.11 21.98
N ASN A 175 5.04 -9.82 22.28
CA ASN A 175 3.93 -10.19 21.42
C ASN A 175 3.41 -8.93 20.73
N ILE A 176 3.18 -9.01 19.42
CA ILE A 176 2.61 -7.92 18.61
C ILE A 176 1.34 -8.46 17.99
N ALA A 177 0.23 -7.74 18.15
CA ALA A 177 -1.00 -8.07 17.44
C ALA A 177 -0.86 -7.65 15.97
N LEU A 178 -1.07 -8.59 15.06
CA LEU A 178 -1.11 -8.30 13.63
C LEU A 178 -2.54 -7.99 13.19
N ASP A 179 -2.65 -7.30 12.04
CA ASP A 179 -3.95 -7.08 11.39
C ASP A 179 -4.65 -8.44 11.16
N PRO A 180 -5.94 -8.56 11.50
CA PRO A 180 -6.69 -9.81 11.31
C PRO A 180 -6.72 -10.32 9.86
N SER A 181 -6.45 -9.46 8.88
CA SER A 181 -6.33 -9.85 7.48
C SER A 181 -4.99 -10.50 7.13
N CYS A 182 -4.01 -10.50 8.06
CA CYS A 182 -2.69 -11.06 7.82
C CYS A 182 -2.78 -12.55 7.52
N LYS A 183 -2.22 -12.95 6.39
CA LYS A 183 -2.17 -14.33 5.91
C LYS A 183 -0.72 -14.81 5.71
N LEU A 184 0.21 -14.24 6.46
CA LEU A 184 1.56 -14.80 6.49
C LEU A 184 1.47 -16.27 6.84
N ARG A 185 2.22 -17.12 6.15
CA ARG A 185 2.26 -18.55 6.49
C ARG A 185 2.75 -18.74 7.93
N HIS A 186 2.07 -19.61 8.69
CA HIS A 186 2.54 -19.97 10.03
C HIS A 186 3.92 -20.59 9.99
N GLY A 187 4.81 -20.13 10.87
CA GLY A 187 6.20 -20.60 10.91
C GLY A 187 7.08 -19.78 11.84
N ILE A 188 8.36 -20.09 11.79
CA ILE A 188 9.40 -19.36 12.54
C ILE A 188 10.22 -18.56 11.54
N TYR A 189 10.37 -17.25 11.81
CA TYR A 189 11.05 -16.32 10.94
C TYR A 189 12.23 -15.66 11.65
N ALA A 190 13.37 -15.56 10.96
CA ALA A 190 14.44 -14.69 11.39
C ALA A 190 14.00 -13.21 11.17
N VAL A 191 14.08 -12.41 12.21
CA VAL A 191 13.61 -11.03 12.19
C VAL A 191 14.63 -10.05 12.73
N THR A 192 14.50 -8.81 12.30
CA THR A 192 15.09 -7.66 13.00
C THR A 192 13.97 -6.88 13.66
N LEU A 193 14.16 -6.50 14.93
CA LEU A 193 13.23 -5.69 15.71
C LEU A 193 13.91 -4.38 16.05
N THR A 194 13.28 -3.27 15.75
CA THR A 194 13.75 -1.94 16.15
C THR A 194 12.86 -1.39 17.26
N VAL A 195 13.45 -1.06 18.39
CA VAL A 195 12.78 -0.45 19.55
C VAL A 195 13.58 0.76 19.96
N ASP A 196 12.95 1.92 20.09
CA ASP A 196 13.59 3.19 20.45
C ASP A 196 14.85 3.50 19.63
N GLY A 197 14.81 3.18 18.32
CA GLY A 197 15.91 3.37 17.40
C GLY A 197 17.03 2.33 17.46
N VAL A 198 16.96 1.36 18.38
CA VAL A 198 17.95 0.27 18.51
C VAL A 198 17.43 -0.98 17.82
N THR A 199 18.25 -1.55 16.94
CA THR A 199 17.90 -2.76 16.17
C THR A 199 18.49 -4.01 16.81
N HIS A 200 17.64 -4.99 17.02
CA HIS A 200 17.95 -6.30 17.59
C HIS A 200 17.66 -7.41 16.58
N LYS A 201 18.40 -8.49 16.63
CA LYS A 201 18.10 -9.72 15.88
C LYS A 201 17.29 -10.66 16.75
N GLY A 202 16.34 -11.37 16.15
CA GLY A 202 15.48 -12.31 16.88
C GLY A 202 14.82 -13.34 15.98
N ALA A 203 14.02 -14.17 16.60
CA ALA A 203 13.13 -15.09 15.92
C ALA A 203 11.69 -14.77 16.30
N ALA A 204 10.81 -14.71 15.32
CA ALA A 204 9.38 -14.56 15.51
C ALA A 204 8.66 -15.86 15.15
N ASN A 205 7.69 -16.23 15.98
CA ASN A 205 6.75 -17.29 15.69
C ASN A 205 5.40 -16.67 15.30
N PHE A 206 4.87 -17.07 14.16
CA PHE A 206 3.58 -16.67 13.65
C PHE A 206 2.65 -17.87 13.54
#